data_90177a1f93ef6c56114d1cbfa66fe87d
#
_entry.id   90177a1f93ef6c56114d1cbfa66fe87d
#
_cell.length_a   1.000
_cell.length_b   1.000
_cell.length_c   1.000
_cell.angle_alpha   90.00
_cell.angle_beta   90.00
_cell.angle_gamma   90.00
#
_symmetry.space_group_name_H-M   'P 1'
#
loop_
_entity.id
_entity.type
_entity.pdbx_description
1 polymer ?
#
loop_
_entity_poly.entity_id
_entity_poly.type
_entity_poly.pdbx_seq_one_letter_code
_entity_poly.pdbx_strand_id
1 'polypeptide(L)' 'MRSAAVVNEEIRELWGDPRVRLSPEGRARLERLYTEWTDAVRAEVVEAA' A
#
# COMPACT_ATOMS: atom_id res chain seq x y z
N MET A 1 -8.20 2.03 -10.54
CA MET A 1 -7.07 1.62 -9.67
C MET A 1 -6.30 2.85 -9.23
N ARG A 2 -5.97 2.94 -7.96
CA ARG A 2 -5.18 4.06 -7.46
C ARG A 2 -3.72 3.91 -7.90
N SER A 3 -3.01 5.02 -8.04
CA SER A 3 -1.60 4.97 -8.41
C SER A 3 -0.74 4.36 -7.31
N ALA A 4 0.39 3.77 -7.69
CA ALA A 4 1.34 3.21 -6.75
C ALA A 4 1.82 4.28 -5.75
N ALA A 5 2.00 5.51 -6.20
CA ALA A 5 2.44 6.61 -5.33
C ALA A 5 1.43 6.91 -4.24
N VAL A 6 0.13 6.93 -4.57
CA VAL A 6 -0.93 7.18 -3.60
C VAL A 6 -1.01 6.05 -2.57
N VAL A 7 -0.95 4.79 -3.05
CA VAL A 7 -0.98 3.63 -2.15
C VAL A 7 0.24 3.65 -1.23
N ASN A 8 1.41 3.99 -1.76
CA ASN A 8 2.63 4.07 -0.98
C ASN A 8 2.55 5.14 0.12
N GLU A 9 1.90 6.26 -0.13
CA GLU A 9 1.68 7.28 0.90
C GLU A 9 0.84 6.74 2.06
N GLU A 10 -0.21 5.98 1.76
CA GLU A 10 -1.03 5.36 2.80
C GLU A 10 -0.24 4.34 3.61
N ILE A 11 0.61 3.56 2.96
CA ILE A 11 1.49 2.62 3.64
C ILE A 11 2.41 3.36 4.62
N ARG A 12 3.00 4.46 4.19
CA ARG A 12 3.88 5.27 5.04
C ARG A 12 3.15 5.86 6.24
N GLU A 13 1.92 6.32 6.04
CA GLU A 13 1.11 6.85 7.13
C GLU A 13 0.85 5.79 8.20
N LEU A 14 0.51 4.57 7.79
CA LEU A 14 0.31 3.47 8.72
C LEU A 14 1.60 3.07 9.44
N TRP A 15 2.72 3.09 8.74
CA TRP A 15 4.01 2.81 9.34
C TRP A 15 4.43 3.87 10.35
N GLY A 16 4.00 5.12 10.14
CA GLY A 16 4.27 6.21 11.06
C GLY A 16 3.48 6.15 12.36
N ASP A 17 2.45 5.31 12.43
CA ASP A 17 1.63 5.15 13.63
C ASP A 17 1.85 3.77 14.25
N PRO A 18 2.63 3.66 15.35
CA PRO A 18 2.90 2.38 15.98
C PRO A 18 1.65 1.65 16.47
N ARG A 19 0.61 2.38 16.84
CA ARG A 19 -0.65 1.77 17.29
C ARG A 19 -1.31 0.98 16.19
N VAL A 20 -1.30 1.53 14.99
CA VAL A 20 -1.87 0.88 13.82
C VAL A 20 -0.98 -0.25 13.35
N ARG A 21 0.31 0.03 13.22
CA ARG A 21 1.30 -0.95 12.72
C ARG A 21 1.34 -2.23 13.57
N LEU A 22 1.18 -2.09 14.90
CA LEU A 22 1.26 -3.21 15.82
C LEU A 22 -0.09 -3.89 16.08
N SER A 23 -1.19 -3.29 15.65
CA SER A 23 -2.52 -3.89 15.83
C SER A 23 -2.79 -4.94 14.75
N PRO A 24 -3.60 -5.97 15.06
CA PRO A 24 -3.99 -6.97 14.05
C PRO A 24 -4.73 -6.34 12.86
N GLU A 25 -5.59 -5.37 13.12
CA GLU A 25 -6.34 -4.66 12.08
C GLU A 25 -5.42 -3.84 11.19
N GLY A 26 -4.45 -3.14 11.79
CA GLY A 26 -3.47 -2.36 11.05
C GLY A 26 -2.59 -3.24 10.17
N ARG A 27 -2.18 -4.40 10.67
CA ARG A 27 -1.41 -5.37 9.89
C ARG A 27 -2.21 -5.88 8.70
N ALA A 28 -3.48 -6.23 8.90
CA ALA A 28 -4.35 -6.70 7.83
C ALA A 28 -4.51 -5.61 6.77
N ARG A 29 -4.65 -4.36 7.20
CA ARG A 29 -4.76 -3.23 6.28
C ARG A 29 -3.47 -3.03 5.48
N LEU A 30 -2.32 -3.15 6.14
CA LEU A 30 -1.03 -3.07 5.47
C LEU A 30 -0.86 -4.16 4.42
N GLU A 31 -1.25 -5.39 4.72
CA GLU A 31 -1.18 -6.49 3.76
C GLU A 31 -2.01 -6.20 2.52
N ARG A 32 -3.22 -5.66 2.69
CA ARG A 32 -4.07 -5.26 1.56
C ARG A 32 -3.41 -4.14 0.75
N LEU A 33 -2.81 -3.17 1.42
CA LEU A 33 -2.13 -2.07 0.76
C LEU A 33 -0.90 -2.56 -0.02
N TYR A 34 -0.15 -3.51 0.52
CA TYR A 34 0.98 -4.10 -0.19
C TYR A 34 0.52 -4.81 -1.48
N THR A 35 -0.57 -5.56 -1.41
CA THR A 35 -1.15 -6.21 -2.59
C THR A 35 -1.60 -5.18 -3.62
N GLU A 36 -2.32 -4.16 -3.16
CA GLU A 36 -2.78 -3.08 -4.02
C GLU A 36 -1.61 -2.33 -4.66
N TRP A 37 -0.57 -2.05 -3.89
CA TRP A 37 0.64 -1.41 -4.40
C TRP A 37 1.32 -2.25 -5.48
N THR A 38 1.45 -3.56 -5.24
CA THR A 38 2.03 -4.48 -6.22
C THR A 38 1.23 -4.47 -7.52
N ASP A 39 -0.09 -4.52 -7.43
CA ASP A 39 -0.96 -4.49 -8.59
C ASP A 39 -0.86 -3.16 -9.33
N ALA A 40 -0.77 -2.05 -8.59
CA ALA A 40 -0.63 -0.72 -9.19
C ALA A 40 0.70 -0.57 -9.92
N VAL A 41 1.79 -1.07 -9.34
CA VAL A 41 3.12 -1.05 -9.98
C VAL A 41 3.10 -1.86 -11.28
N ARG A 42 2.49 -3.04 -11.26
CA ARG A 42 2.38 -3.87 -12.46
C ARG A 42 1.59 -3.17 -13.55
N ALA A 43 0.48 -2.54 -13.19
CA ALA A 43 -0.33 -1.82 -14.16
C ALA A 43 0.44 -0.66 -14.79
N GLU A 44 1.19 0.09 -13.99
CA GLU A 44 2.00 1.22 -14.49
C GLU A 44 3.13 0.75 -15.39
N VAL A 45 3.76 -0.38 -15.06
CA VAL A 45 4.82 -0.95 -15.89
C VAL A 45 4.26 -1.42 -17.22
N VAL A 46 3.10 -2.07 -17.23
CA VAL A 46 2.45 -2.53 -18.45
C VAL A 46 2.07 -1.34 -19.34
N GLU A 47 1.55 -0.27 -18.77
CA GLU A 47 1.22 0.93 -19.51
C GLU A 47 2.45 1.60 -20.12
N ALA A 48 3.56 1.59 -19.40
CA ALA A 48 4.82 2.18 -19.85
C ALA A 48 5.49 1.36 -20.96
N ALA A 49 5.16 0.09 -21.05
CA ALA A 49 5.70 -0.78 -22.10
C ALA A 49 4.93 -0.63 -23.41
#